data_94ee4a45dd2695a8f0e82a3d687c2fdb
#
_entry.id   94ee4a45dd2695a8f0e82a3d687c2fdb
#
_cell.length_a   1.000
_cell.length_b   1.000
_cell.length_c   1.000
_cell.angle_alpha   90.00
_cell.angle_beta   90.00
_cell.angle_gamma   90.00
#
_symmetry.space_group_name_H-M   'P 1'
#
loop_
_entity.id
_entity.type
_entity.pdbx_description
1 polymer ?
#
loop_
_entity_poly.entity_id
_entity_poly.type
_entity_poly.pdbx_seq_one_letter_code
_entity_poly.pdbx_strand_id
1 'polypeptide(L)'
;MRKVADFFSDFETRLSYVLIVLLTVVLSVQILNRYIFSTSFVWLEEIARISFVWLIYFSVASAARENSHIRVGLIDMFVSPKIVRGLTYLADALVIVFNLVIVWFGIELIISSITYGDKSPVTDIPMGFIYAVIPFCFALMIFRILGYTFRDIFGKPDKDTTNIKSRSSVSE
;
A
#
# COMPACT_ATOMS: atom_id res chain seq x y z
N MET A 1 -7.77 -0.62 -18.66
CA MET A 1 -6.79 -0.57 -17.55
C MET A 1 -7.20 0.42 -16.43
N ARG A 2 -7.71 1.62 -16.77
CA ARG A 2 -8.12 2.64 -15.76
C ARG A 2 -9.23 2.11 -14.82
N LYS A 3 -10.30 1.51 -15.37
CA LYS A 3 -11.41 0.95 -14.57
C LYS A 3 -10.99 -0.17 -13.60
N VAL A 4 -10.00 -0.97 -13.96
CA VAL A 4 -9.48 -2.05 -13.10
C VAL A 4 -8.64 -1.47 -11.96
N ALA A 5 -7.79 -0.49 -12.26
CA ALA A 5 -6.99 0.21 -11.25
C ALA A 5 -7.89 0.98 -10.24
N ASP A 6 -8.95 1.63 -10.74
CA ASP A 6 -9.91 2.36 -9.92
C ASP A 6 -10.71 1.40 -9.01
N PHE A 7 -11.11 0.24 -9.55
CA PHE A 7 -11.81 -0.79 -8.76
C PHE A 7 -10.96 -1.35 -7.61
N PHE A 8 -9.71 -1.71 -7.88
CA PHE A 8 -8.79 -2.18 -6.84
C PHE A 8 -8.50 -1.09 -5.81
N SER A 9 -8.39 0.14 -6.24
CA SER A 9 -8.18 1.30 -5.36
C SER A 9 -9.34 1.52 -4.40
N ASP A 10 -10.56 1.47 -4.90
CA ASP A 10 -11.77 1.61 -4.06
C ASP A 10 -11.92 0.43 -3.09
N PHE A 11 -11.57 -0.78 -3.55
CA PHE A 11 -11.56 -1.97 -2.71
C PHE A 11 -10.57 -1.86 -1.56
N GLU A 12 -9.32 -1.47 -1.83
CA GLU A 12 -8.29 -1.30 -0.79
C GLU A 12 -8.68 -0.24 0.24
N THR A 13 -9.20 0.89 -0.22
CA THR A 13 -9.63 1.99 0.64
C THR A 13 -10.80 1.54 1.53
N ARG A 14 -11.79 0.87 0.98
CA ARG A 14 -12.93 0.34 1.75
C ARG A 14 -12.48 -0.72 2.75
N LEU A 15 -11.58 -1.63 2.33
CA LEU A 15 -11.05 -2.66 3.20
C LEU A 15 -10.25 -2.06 4.36
N SER A 16 -9.44 -1.03 4.11
CA SER A 16 -8.72 -0.31 5.16
C SER A 16 -9.68 0.34 6.17
N TYR A 17 -10.80 0.93 5.72
CA TYR A 17 -11.80 1.47 6.63
C TYR A 17 -12.47 0.37 7.48
N VAL A 18 -12.81 -0.77 6.89
CA VAL A 18 -13.38 -1.90 7.63
C VAL A 18 -12.39 -2.43 8.65
N LEU A 19 -11.12 -2.58 8.28
CA LEU A 19 -10.07 -3.07 9.17
C LEU A 19 -9.80 -2.11 10.34
N ILE A 20 -9.81 -0.79 10.13
CA ILE A 20 -9.59 0.16 11.21
C ILE A 20 -10.76 0.18 12.19
N VAL A 21 -12.00 0.08 11.70
CA VAL A 21 -13.19 -0.04 12.55
C VAL A 21 -13.15 -1.35 13.34
N LEU A 22 -12.86 -2.47 12.67
CA LEU A 22 -12.72 -3.78 13.32
C LEU A 22 -11.65 -3.73 14.42
N LEU A 23 -10.47 -3.20 14.10
CA LEU A 23 -9.37 -3.07 15.06
C LEU A 23 -9.78 -2.22 16.26
N THR A 24 -10.43 -1.08 16.03
CA THR A 24 -10.90 -0.19 17.10
C THR A 24 -11.90 -0.89 18.01
N VAL A 25 -12.87 -1.61 17.44
CA VAL A 25 -13.86 -2.36 18.21
C VAL A 25 -13.21 -3.48 19.02
N VAL A 26 -12.36 -4.28 18.39
CA VAL A 26 -11.68 -5.42 19.05
C VAL A 26 -10.81 -4.93 20.20
N LEU A 27 -10.01 -3.87 20.00
CA LEU A 27 -9.17 -3.29 21.06
C LEU A 27 -10.01 -2.68 22.18
N SER A 28 -11.13 -2.01 21.85
CA SER A 28 -12.04 -1.45 22.88
C SER A 28 -12.65 -2.56 23.74
N VAL A 29 -13.11 -3.63 23.10
CA VAL A 29 -13.66 -4.80 23.82
C VAL A 29 -12.58 -5.45 24.69
N GLN A 30 -11.36 -5.58 24.19
CA GLN A 30 -10.24 -6.15 24.93
C GLN A 30 -9.90 -5.33 26.18
N ILE A 31 -9.84 -4.00 26.04
CA ILE A 31 -9.59 -3.08 27.15
C ILE A 31 -10.72 -3.19 28.19
N LEU A 32 -11.96 -3.14 27.78
CA LEU A 32 -13.12 -3.27 28.68
C LEU A 32 -13.10 -4.60 29.44
N ASN A 33 -12.84 -5.71 28.75
CA ASN A 33 -12.75 -7.03 29.38
C ASN A 33 -11.64 -7.08 30.44
N ARG A 34 -10.47 -6.49 30.12
CA ARG A 34 -9.35 -6.48 31.04
C ARG A 34 -9.61 -5.66 32.31
N TYR A 35 -10.27 -4.50 32.17
CA TYR A 35 -10.50 -3.60 33.30
C TYR A 35 -11.76 -3.95 34.10
N ILE A 36 -12.84 -4.42 33.44
CA ILE A 36 -14.12 -4.72 34.12
C ILE A 36 -14.14 -6.16 34.66
N PHE A 37 -13.69 -7.11 33.83
CA PHE A 37 -13.80 -8.52 34.17
C PHE A 37 -12.48 -9.15 34.65
N SER A 38 -11.37 -8.38 34.67
CA SER A 38 -10.03 -8.86 35.00
C SER A 38 -9.59 -10.10 34.21
N THR A 39 -10.20 -10.30 33.04
CA THR A 39 -9.97 -11.43 32.13
C THR A 39 -9.41 -10.93 30.82
N SER A 40 -8.45 -11.65 30.24
CA SER A 40 -7.89 -11.35 28.93
C SER A 40 -8.20 -12.49 27.97
N PHE A 41 -8.88 -12.19 26.87
CA PHE A 41 -9.12 -13.17 25.81
C PHE A 41 -7.96 -13.11 24.81
N VAL A 42 -7.07 -14.08 24.85
CA VAL A 42 -5.86 -14.14 24.01
C VAL A 42 -6.18 -14.16 22.51
N TRP A 43 -7.30 -14.76 22.12
CA TRP A 43 -7.75 -14.79 20.72
C TRP A 43 -8.15 -13.41 20.17
N LEU A 44 -8.65 -12.49 21.01
CA LEU A 44 -8.93 -11.11 20.60
C LEU A 44 -7.64 -10.35 20.29
N GLU A 45 -6.60 -10.56 21.07
CA GLU A 45 -5.29 -9.98 20.85
C GLU A 45 -4.69 -10.45 19.51
N GLU A 46 -4.87 -11.72 19.19
CA GLU A 46 -4.40 -12.29 17.95
C GLU A 46 -5.14 -11.73 16.74
N ILE A 47 -6.48 -11.64 16.81
CA ILE A 47 -7.28 -11.00 15.76
C ILE A 47 -6.90 -9.52 15.57
N ALA A 48 -6.66 -8.79 16.66
CA ALA A 48 -6.21 -7.41 16.59
C ALA A 48 -4.86 -7.30 15.86
N ARG A 49 -3.91 -8.19 16.18
CA ARG A 49 -2.60 -8.23 15.54
C ARG A 49 -2.69 -8.52 14.05
N ILE A 50 -3.46 -9.52 13.64
CA ILE A 50 -3.68 -9.86 12.24
C ILE A 50 -4.31 -8.69 11.49
N SER A 51 -5.37 -8.12 12.06
CA SER A 51 -6.08 -6.96 11.47
C SER A 51 -5.16 -5.75 11.32
N PHE A 52 -4.27 -5.50 12.29
CA PHE A 52 -3.31 -4.42 12.25
C PHE A 52 -2.26 -4.61 11.14
N VAL A 53 -1.72 -5.82 11.01
CA VAL A 53 -0.78 -6.16 9.94
C VAL A 53 -1.42 -5.93 8.57
N TRP A 54 -2.62 -6.44 8.35
CA TRP A 54 -3.35 -6.25 7.10
C TRP A 54 -3.65 -4.78 6.83
N LEU A 55 -4.08 -4.03 7.85
CA LEU A 55 -4.33 -2.60 7.73
C LEU A 55 -3.08 -1.84 7.26
N ILE A 56 -1.91 -2.13 7.85
CA ILE A 56 -0.65 -1.48 7.44
C ILE A 56 -0.36 -1.73 5.97
N TYR A 57 -0.39 -2.98 5.50
CA TYR A 57 -0.04 -3.31 4.12
C TYR A 57 -1.03 -2.72 3.10
N PHE A 58 -2.33 -2.75 3.37
CA PHE A 58 -3.32 -2.10 2.51
C PHE A 58 -3.18 -0.58 2.52
N SER A 59 -2.88 0.04 3.66
CA SER A 59 -2.65 1.48 3.76
C SER A 59 -1.39 1.91 2.98
N VAL A 60 -0.30 1.14 3.06
CA VAL A 60 0.92 1.40 2.28
C VAL A 60 0.65 1.28 0.78
N ALA A 61 -0.08 0.25 0.36
CA ALA A 61 -0.45 0.07 -1.04
C ALA A 61 -1.34 1.22 -1.56
N SER A 62 -2.24 1.74 -0.72
CA SER A 62 -3.07 2.90 -1.04
C SER A 62 -2.26 4.19 -1.10
N ALA A 63 -1.37 4.44 -0.12
CA ALA A 63 -0.54 5.64 -0.04
C ALA A 63 0.47 5.76 -1.21
N ALA A 64 0.96 4.65 -1.75
CA ALA A 64 1.83 4.64 -2.91
C ALA A 64 1.17 5.28 -4.15
N ARG A 65 -0.17 5.35 -4.19
CA ARG A 65 -0.94 6.01 -5.25
C ARG A 65 -0.84 7.54 -5.18
N GLU A 66 -0.89 8.12 -3.99
CA GLU A 66 -0.95 9.57 -3.80
C GLU A 66 0.41 10.23 -3.96
N ASN A 67 1.47 9.52 -3.57
CA ASN A 67 2.83 10.06 -3.58
C ASN A 67 3.45 10.25 -4.97
N SER A 68 2.91 9.65 -6.03
CA SER A 68 3.42 9.82 -7.40
C SER A 68 3.32 11.26 -7.91
N HIS A 69 2.32 12.02 -7.46
CA HIS A 69 2.11 13.41 -7.89
C HIS A 69 2.89 14.44 -7.07
N ILE A 70 3.20 14.13 -5.81
CA ILE A 70 3.85 15.09 -4.90
C ILE A 70 5.37 15.13 -5.11
N ARG A 71 6.00 14.04 -5.50
CA ARG A 71 7.46 13.95 -5.69
C ARG A 71 7.98 14.87 -6.81
N VAL A 72 7.21 15.04 -7.86
CA VAL A 72 7.61 15.84 -9.02
C VAL A 72 7.58 17.34 -8.70
N GLY A 73 6.58 17.82 -7.95
CA GLY A 73 6.37 19.24 -7.72
C GLY A 73 7.44 19.96 -6.87
N LEU A 74 8.13 19.25 -5.97
CA LEU A 74 9.15 19.86 -5.11
C LEU A 74 10.53 19.92 -5.78
N ILE A 75 10.85 18.96 -6.63
CA ILE A 75 12.15 18.87 -7.31
C ILE A 75 12.18 19.78 -8.55
N ASP A 76 11.04 19.99 -9.20
CA ASP A 76 10.91 20.87 -10.39
C ASP A 76 11.32 22.35 -10.13
N MET A 77 11.32 22.79 -8.87
CA MET A 77 11.73 24.15 -8.52
C MET A 77 13.25 24.38 -8.54
N PHE A 78 14.06 23.33 -8.46
CA PHE A 78 15.51 23.44 -8.27
C PHE A 78 16.36 22.79 -9.36
N VAL A 79 15.78 21.96 -10.22
CA VAL A 79 16.54 21.11 -11.15
C VAL A 79 15.92 21.13 -12.56
N SER A 80 16.78 21.00 -13.58
CA SER A 80 16.36 20.96 -14.99
C SER A 80 15.35 19.80 -15.24
N PRO A 81 14.28 20.05 -16.03
CA PRO A 81 13.21 19.05 -16.28
C PRO A 81 13.70 17.71 -16.82
N LYS A 82 14.83 17.68 -17.53
CA LYS A 82 15.42 16.43 -18.05
C LYS A 82 16.04 15.58 -16.94
N ILE A 83 16.69 16.20 -15.97
CA ILE A 83 17.33 15.54 -14.84
C ILE A 83 16.25 15.01 -13.88
N VAL A 84 15.18 15.76 -13.64
CA VAL A 84 14.04 15.34 -12.83
C VAL A 84 13.40 14.07 -13.38
N ARG A 85 13.14 14.01 -14.69
CA ARG A 85 12.60 12.79 -15.32
C ARG A 85 13.53 11.59 -15.16
N GLY A 86 14.83 11.77 -15.40
CA GLY A 86 15.80 10.68 -15.20
C GLY A 86 15.82 10.17 -13.77
N LEU A 87 15.77 11.07 -12.79
CA LEU A 87 15.76 10.71 -11.37
C LEU A 87 14.46 10.00 -10.97
N THR A 88 13.33 10.43 -11.52
CA THR A 88 12.03 9.78 -11.28
C THR A 88 12.01 8.35 -11.82
N TYR A 89 12.48 8.13 -13.05
CA TYR A 89 12.55 6.77 -13.60
C TYR A 89 13.52 5.87 -12.84
N LEU A 90 14.65 6.42 -12.38
CA LEU A 90 15.58 5.67 -11.54
C LEU A 90 14.94 5.30 -10.20
N ALA A 91 14.23 6.22 -9.56
CA ALA A 91 13.53 5.95 -8.31
C ALA A 91 12.42 4.90 -8.50
N ASP A 92 11.63 5.02 -9.55
CA ASP A 92 10.58 4.02 -9.87
C ASP A 92 11.17 2.64 -10.14
N ALA A 93 12.30 2.56 -10.87
CA ALA A 93 13.00 1.30 -11.11
C ALA A 93 13.50 0.66 -9.81
N LEU A 94 14.10 1.45 -8.92
CA LEU A 94 14.56 0.96 -7.61
C LEU A 94 13.39 0.45 -6.75
N VAL A 95 12.27 1.17 -6.73
CA VAL A 95 11.07 0.74 -6.00
C VAL A 95 10.49 -0.54 -6.59
N ILE A 96 10.46 -0.68 -7.92
CA ILE A 96 9.99 -1.92 -8.57
C ILE A 96 10.89 -3.10 -8.20
N VAL A 97 12.22 -2.94 -8.28
CA VAL A 97 13.16 -3.99 -7.90
C VAL A 97 12.99 -4.40 -6.44
N PHE A 98 12.88 -3.43 -5.54
CA PHE A 98 12.64 -3.69 -4.13
C PHE A 98 11.33 -4.45 -3.89
N ASN A 99 10.24 -4.02 -4.53
CA ASN A 99 8.95 -4.70 -4.42
C ASN A 99 8.98 -6.13 -4.98
N LEU A 100 9.70 -6.37 -6.10
CA LEU A 100 9.88 -7.71 -6.66
C LEU A 100 10.60 -8.65 -5.69
N VAL A 101 11.64 -8.16 -5.03
CA VAL A 101 12.37 -8.92 -4.01
C VAL A 101 11.43 -9.31 -2.86
N ILE A 102 10.61 -8.37 -2.38
CA ILE A 102 9.65 -8.65 -1.30
C ILE A 102 8.58 -9.65 -1.76
N VAL A 103 8.08 -9.54 -2.98
CA VAL A 103 7.11 -10.51 -3.53
C VAL A 103 7.72 -11.90 -3.59
N TRP A 104 8.97 -12.02 -4.04
CA TRP A 104 9.67 -13.29 -4.11
C TRP A 104 9.79 -13.95 -2.74
N PHE A 105 10.37 -13.24 -1.78
CA PHE A 105 10.52 -13.76 -0.42
C PHE A 105 9.19 -13.97 0.29
N GLY A 106 8.18 -13.15 0.01
CA GLY A 106 6.83 -13.31 0.55
C GLY A 106 6.16 -14.59 0.07
N ILE A 107 6.34 -14.96 -1.21
CA ILE A 107 5.85 -16.23 -1.75
C ILE A 107 6.60 -17.41 -1.12
N GLU A 108 7.92 -17.34 -0.99
CA GLU A 108 8.73 -18.37 -0.33
C GLU A 108 8.28 -18.57 1.13
N LEU A 109 8.00 -17.48 1.85
CA LEU A 109 7.49 -17.52 3.21
C LEU A 109 6.13 -18.25 3.29
N ILE A 110 5.22 -17.99 2.36
CA ILE A 110 3.91 -18.65 2.30
C ILE A 110 4.09 -20.15 2.05
N ILE A 111 4.91 -20.53 1.06
CA ILE A 111 5.18 -21.93 0.72
C ILE A 111 5.79 -22.65 1.90
N SER A 112 6.77 -22.03 2.56
CA SER A 112 7.41 -22.55 3.76
C SER A 112 6.40 -22.78 4.88
N SER A 113 5.59 -21.78 5.19
CA SER A 113 4.56 -21.85 6.23
C SER A 113 3.52 -22.96 5.97
N ILE A 114 3.11 -23.14 4.71
CA ILE A 114 2.19 -24.22 4.32
C ILE A 114 2.88 -25.58 4.44
N THR A 115 4.14 -25.68 4.02
CA THR A 115 4.90 -26.95 4.05
C THR A 115 5.15 -27.43 5.48
N TYR A 116 5.48 -26.51 6.40
CA TYR A 116 5.69 -26.84 7.82
C TYR A 116 4.38 -26.91 8.60
N GLY A 117 3.25 -26.52 8.01
CA GLY A 117 1.95 -26.55 8.67
C GLY A 117 1.83 -25.53 9.80
N ASP A 118 2.52 -24.39 9.67
CA ASP A 118 2.53 -23.36 10.70
C ASP A 118 1.13 -22.78 10.91
N LYS A 119 0.68 -22.81 12.16
CA LYS A 119 -0.60 -22.26 12.58
C LYS A 119 -0.40 -21.24 13.67
N SER A 120 -1.33 -20.30 13.73
CA SER A 120 -1.41 -19.36 14.82
C SER A 120 -1.66 -20.09 16.15
N PRO A 121 -0.95 -19.73 17.24
CA PRO A 121 -0.96 -20.51 18.49
C PRO A 121 -2.30 -20.49 19.23
N VAL A 122 -3.22 -19.61 18.90
CA VAL A 122 -4.49 -19.44 19.64
C VAL A 122 -5.71 -19.69 18.74
N THR A 123 -5.68 -19.15 17.50
CA THR A 123 -6.84 -19.23 16.59
C THR A 123 -6.71 -20.38 15.57
N ASP A 124 -5.61 -21.12 15.57
CA ASP A 124 -5.30 -22.19 14.58
C ASP A 124 -5.36 -21.74 13.12
N ILE A 125 -5.40 -20.44 12.86
CA ILE A 125 -5.39 -19.88 11.50
C ILE A 125 -4.06 -20.21 10.83
N PRO A 126 -4.05 -20.75 9.59
CA PRO A 126 -2.82 -21.01 8.86
C PRO A 126 -2.01 -19.71 8.68
N MET A 127 -0.74 -19.70 9.11
CA MET A 127 0.13 -18.53 9.02
C MET A 127 0.33 -18.08 7.56
N GLY A 128 0.31 -19.01 6.61
CA GLY A 128 0.38 -18.69 5.19
C GLY A 128 -0.71 -17.72 4.72
N PHE A 129 -1.92 -17.79 5.29
CA PHE A 129 -3.00 -16.86 5.00
C PHE A 129 -2.70 -15.45 5.54
N ILE A 130 -2.11 -15.36 6.72
CA ILE A 130 -1.72 -14.09 7.32
C ILE A 130 -0.62 -13.41 6.49
N TYR A 131 0.35 -14.19 6.02
CA TYR A 131 1.47 -13.68 5.22
C TYR A 131 1.07 -13.35 3.78
N ALA A 132 -0.02 -13.90 3.24
CA ALA A 132 -0.45 -13.69 1.86
C ALA A 132 -0.72 -12.21 1.52
N VAL A 133 -1.08 -11.38 2.50
CA VAL A 133 -1.28 -9.94 2.29
C VAL A 133 -0.01 -9.24 1.81
N ILE A 134 1.17 -9.71 2.24
CA ILE A 134 2.46 -9.08 1.91
C ILE A 134 2.71 -9.12 0.38
N PRO A 135 2.90 -10.30 -0.26
CA PRO A 135 3.17 -10.33 -1.70
C PRO A 135 2.00 -9.77 -2.51
N PHE A 136 0.76 -9.90 -2.03
CA PHE A 136 -0.40 -9.32 -2.70
C PHE A 136 -0.33 -7.79 -2.80
N CYS A 137 -0.09 -7.09 -1.69
CA CYS A 137 -0.01 -5.63 -1.68
C CYS A 137 1.19 -5.11 -2.48
N PHE A 138 2.35 -5.75 -2.37
CA PHE A 138 3.54 -5.35 -3.13
C PHE A 138 3.39 -5.63 -4.64
N ALA A 139 2.74 -6.71 -5.04
CA ALA A 139 2.40 -6.97 -6.44
C ALA A 139 1.44 -5.91 -7.01
N LEU A 140 0.45 -5.47 -6.23
CA LEU A 140 -0.43 -4.36 -6.62
C LEU A 140 0.34 -3.05 -6.79
N MET A 141 1.31 -2.77 -5.92
CA MET A 141 2.18 -1.59 -6.05
C MET A 141 3.00 -1.64 -7.35
N ILE A 142 3.60 -2.77 -7.69
CA ILE A 142 4.33 -2.96 -8.96
C ILE A 142 3.41 -2.67 -10.14
N PHE A 143 2.23 -3.28 -10.16
CA PHE A 143 1.26 -3.09 -11.24
C PHE A 143 0.87 -1.61 -11.43
N ARG A 144 0.73 -0.87 -10.33
CA ARG A 144 0.42 0.56 -10.37
C ARG A 144 1.57 1.39 -10.90
N ILE A 145 2.78 1.18 -10.38
CA ILE A 145 3.97 1.94 -10.83
C ILE A 145 4.19 1.70 -12.31
N LEU A 146 4.13 0.46 -12.78
CA LEU A 146 4.22 0.14 -14.22
C LEU A 146 3.13 0.85 -15.02
N GLY A 147 1.90 0.88 -14.53
CA GLY A 147 0.79 1.56 -15.19
C GLY A 147 1.00 3.07 -15.35
N TYR A 148 1.58 3.75 -14.34
CA TYR A 148 1.90 5.18 -14.41
C TYR A 148 3.09 5.43 -15.33
N THR A 149 4.17 4.68 -15.20
CA THR A 149 5.38 4.82 -16.02
C THR A 149 5.08 4.57 -17.50
N PHE A 150 4.26 3.56 -17.82
CA PHE A 150 3.81 3.33 -19.20
C PHE A 150 2.98 4.49 -19.76
N ARG A 151 2.11 5.09 -18.93
CA ARG A 151 1.31 6.24 -19.36
C ARG A 151 2.15 7.49 -19.55
N ASP A 152 3.18 7.69 -18.76
CA ASP A 152 4.10 8.83 -18.89
C ASP A 152 4.98 8.70 -20.14
N ILE A 153 5.41 7.48 -20.47
CA ILE A 153 6.24 7.21 -21.65
C ILE A 153 5.42 7.25 -22.97
N PHE A 154 4.22 6.66 -22.98
CA PHE A 154 3.39 6.50 -24.18
C PHE A 154 2.18 7.44 -24.25
N GLY A 155 1.84 8.11 -23.16
CA GLY A 155 0.75 9.08 -23.09
C GLY A 155 1.20 10.46 -23.54
N LYS A 156 0.35 11.18 -24.29
CA LYS A 156 0.54 12.62 -24.56
C LYS A 156 0.65 13.38 -23.23
N PRO A 157 1.56 14.36 -23.13
CA PRO A 157 1.69 15.17 -21.93
C PRO A 157 0.34 15.80 -21.56
N ASP A 158 -0.04 15.61 -20.30
CA ASP A 158 -1.31 16.09 -19.78
C ASP A 158 -1.29 17.65 -19.81
N LYS A 159 -2.35 18.22 -20.35
CA LYS A 159 -2.46 19.68 -20.58
C LYS A 159 -2.64 20.50 -19.30
N ASP A 160 -2.67 19.87 -18.12
CA ASP A 160 -2.95 20.56 -16.87
C ASP A 160 -1.79 21.42 -16.35
N THR A 161 -0.56 21.10 -16.76
CA THR A 161 0.62 21.94 -16.41
C THR A 161 0.66 23.27 -17.16
N THR A 162 -0.06 23.39 -18.27
CA THR A 162 -0.12 24.62 -19.07
C THR A 162 -1.05 25.68 -18.46
N ASN A 163 -2.05 25.26 -17.70
CA ASN A 163 -3.02 26.17 -17.08
C ASN A 163 -2.48 26.89 -15.81
N ILE A 164 -1.48 26.32 -15.16
CA ILE A 164 -0.84 26.99 -14.01
C ILE A 164 0.07 28.10 -14.48
N LYS A 165 0.79 27.89 -15.59
CA LYS A 165 1.65 28.91 -16.19
C LYS A 165 0.87 30.08 -16.79
N SER A 166 -0.33 29.87 -17.32
CA SER A 166 -1.16 30.94 -17.87
C SER A 166 -1.83 31.82 -16.80
N ARG A 167 -2.01 31.26 -15.56
CA ARG A 167 -2.56 32.03 -14.44
C ARG A 167 -1.52 32.95 -13.76
N SER A 168 -0.26 32.54 -13.75
CA SER A 168 0.82 33.38 -13.18
C SER A 168 1.23 34.54 -14.06
N SER A 169 0.99 34.48 -15.38
CA SER A 169 1.29 35.57 -16.33
C SER A 169 0.16 36.59 -16.51
N VAL A 170 -0.98 36.42 -15.84
CA VAL A 170 -2.14 37.37 -15.89
C VAL A 170 -2.20 38.21 -14.61
N SER A 171 -1.32 37.99 -13.63
CA SER A 171 -1.26 38.72 -12.36
C SER A 171 -0.07 39.70 -12.28
N GLU A 172 0.63 39.93 -13.39
CA GLU A 172 1.55 41.08 -13.61
C GLU A 172 0.90 42.08 -14.58
#